data_d01dafc7d9560712a8b4af84bf5dc944
#
_entry.id   d01dafc7d9560712a8b4af84bf5dc944
#
_cell.length_a   1.000
_cell.length_b   1.000
_cell.length_c   1.000
_cell.angle_alpha   90.00
_cell.angle_beta   90.00
_cell.angle_gamma   90.00
#
_symmetry.space_group_name_H-M   'P 1'
#
loop_
_entity.id
_entity.type
_entity.pdbx_description
1 polymer ?
#
loop_
_entity_poly.entity_id
_entity_poly.type
_entity_poly.pdbx_seq_one_letter_code
_entity_poly.pdbx_strand_id
1 'polypeptide(L)'
;MLHIKNLTKHYKGSNKGVTNLSLNVEAGDIFAFIGHNGAGKTTTLKCVAGIHDFEQGEIYINSLSMKEDSLACKKQFAYIPDNPDLFDYLTGIQYLNFVADVFAVSDKDRQMRIEKYANAFGIMESLGDLIYSYSK
;
A
#
# COMPACT_ATOMS: atom_id res chain seq x y z
N MET A 1 -10.61 9.22 0.25
CA MET A 1 -10.19 10.50 0.84
C MET A 1 -9.11 10.25 1.88
N LEU A 2 -7.99 10.98 1.80
CA LEU A 2 -6.87 10.90 2.74
C LEU A 2 -6.60 12.29 3.32
N HIS A 3 -6.57 12.39 4.65
CA HIS A 3 -6.19 13.61 5.35
C HIS A 3 -4.98 13.35 6.22
N ILE A 4 -3.96 14.18 6.09
CA ILE A 4 -2.79 14.20 6.96
C ILE A 4 -2.71 15.59 7.60
N LYS A 5 -2.57 15.61 8.94
CA LYS A 5 -2.46 16.84 9.72
C LYS A 5 -1.18 16.82 10.54
N ASN A 6 -0.29 17.78 10.30
CA ASN A 6 0.93 18.05 11.06
C ASN A 6 1.79 16.79 11.30
N LEU A 7 1.87 15.89 10.33
CA LEU A 7 2.62 14.65 10.42
C LEU A 7 4.10 14.95 10.62
N THR A 8 4.66 14.40 11.70
CA THR A 8 6.09 14.44 11.98
C THR A 8 6.60 13.03 12.27
N LYS A 9 7.62 12.62 11.54
CA LYS A 9 8.34 11.36 11.69
C LYS A 9 9.81 11.52 11.39
N HIS A 10 10.65 11.25 12.38
CA HIS A 10 12.10 11.23 12.22
C HIS A 10 12.67 9.84 12.53
N TYR A 11 13.82 9.54 11.94
CA TYR A 11 14.57 8.33 12.25
C TYR A 11 15.64 8.65 13.30
N LYS A 12 15.74 7.84 14.33
CA LYS A 12 16.72 8.01 15.41
C LYS A 12 18.14 8.16 14.83
N GLY A 13 18.86 9.20 15.27
CA GLY A 13 20.22 9.48 14.83
C GLY A 13 20.33 10.03 13.39
N SER A 14 19.25 10.49 12.80
CA SER A 14 19.23 11.03 11.44
C SER A 14 18.32 12.25 11.33
N ASN A 15 18.72 13.21 10.49
CA ASN A 15 17.85 14.34 10.11
C ASN A 15 16.84 13.95 9.00
N LYS A 16 16.78 12.66 8.63
CA LYS A 16 15.84 12.17 7.62
C LYS A 16 14.47 11.94 8.25
N GLY A 17 13.44 12.26 7.47
CA GLY A 17 12.06 12.08 7.91
C GLY A 17 11.12 13.09 7.25
N VAL A 18 10.04 13.39 7.93
CA VAL A 18 9.07 14.40 7.54
C VAL A 18 8.71 15.24 8.77
N THR A 19 8.55 16.54 8.58
CA THR A 19 8.26 17.48 9.67
C THR A 19 7.02 18.29 9.30
N ASN A 20 6.00 18.26 10.17
CA ASN A 20 4.82 19.09 10.10
C ASN A 20 4.11 19.07 8.73
N LEU A 21 4.04 17.89 8.10
CA LEU A 21 3.38 17.72 6.80
C LEU A 21 1.87 17.69 6.98
N SER A 22 1.18 18.55 6.24
CA SER A 22 -0.27 18.50 6.10
C SER A 22 -0.65 18.42 4.63
N LEU A 23 -1.55 17.49 4.28
CA LEU A 23 -2.09 17.40 2.94
C LEU A 23 -3.48 16.76 2.97
N ASN A 24 -4.24 17.03 1.93
CA ASN A 24 -5.57 16.51 1.72
C ASN A 24 -5.68 15.94 0.30
N VAL A 25 -6.19 14.72 0.16
CA VAL A 25 -6.48 14.08 -1.12
C VAL A 25 -7.95 13.68 -1.11
N GLU A 26 -8.73 14.24 -2.01
CA GLU A 26 -10.16 13.98 -2.09
C GLU A 26 -10.48 12.65 -2.81
N ALA A 27 -11.71 12.22 -2.69
CA ALA A 27 -12.17 11.05 -3.41
C ALA A 27 -12.18 11.31 -4.93
N GLY A 28 -11.56 10.42 -5.70
CA GLY A 28 -11.44 10.54 -7.16
C GLY A 28 -10.18 11.26 -7.64
N ASP A 29 -9.39 11.85 -6.74
CA ASP A 29 -8.15 12.50 -7.12
C ASP A 29 -7.08 11.50 -7.56
N ILE A 30 -6.27 11.91 -8.53
CA ILE A 30 -4.96 11.32 -8.85
C ILE A 30 -3.90 12.27 -8.30
N PHE A 31 -3.32 11.92 -7.15
CA PHE A 31 -2.37 12.76 -6.45
C PHE A 31 -0.92 12.29 -6.67
N ALA A 32 -0.05 13.18 -7.18
CA ALA A 32 1.36 12.91 -7.35
C ALA A 32 2.18 13.52 -6.21
N PHE A 33 2.91 12.68 -5.47
CA PHE A 33 3.78 13.10 -4.38
C PHE A 33 5.21 13.24 -4.88
N ILE A 34 5.61 14.43 -5.29
CA ILE A 34 6.87 14.73 -5.98
C ILE A 34 7.86 15.38 -5.00
N GLY A 35 9.15 15.06 -5.15
CA GLY A 35 10.23 15.65 -4.37
C GLY A 35 11.54 14.93 -4.61
N HIS A 36 12.67 15.54 -4.20
CA HIS A 36 14.00 14.94 -4.30
C HIS A 36 14.15 13.68 -3.40
N ASN A 37 15.22 12.92 -3.60
CA ASN A 37 15.53 11.78 -2.75
C ASN A 37 15.82 12.27 -1.31
N GLY A 38 15.20 11.62 -0.32
CA GLY A 38 15.30 12.04 1.08
C GLY A 38 14.26 13.08 1.53
N ALA A 39 13.38 13.57 0.64
CA ALA A 39 12.32 14.54 0.98
C ALA A 39 11.19 13.99 1.87
N GLY A 40 11.27 12.72 2.31
CA GLY A 40 10.25 12.13 3.19
C GLY A 40 9.09 11.44 2.48
N LYS A 41 9.08 11.35 1.14
CA LYS A 41 7.98 10.73 0.36
C LYS A 41 7.67 9.31 0.83
N THR A 42 8.64 8.42 0.78
CA THR A 42 8.48 7.02 1.21
C THR A 42 8.17 6.91 2.70
N THR A 43 8.74 7.80 3.54
CA THR A 43 8.43 7.86 4.97
C THR A 43 6.95 8.21 5.18
N THR A 44 6.44 9.22 4.49
CA THR A 44 5.03 9.61 4.55
C THR A 44 4.12 8.47 4.12
N LEU A 45 4.39 7.84 2.97
CA LEU A 45 3.60 6.72 2.47
C LEU A 45 3.60 5.53 3.44
N LYS A 46 4.74 5.22 4.06
CA LYS A 46 4.84 4.17 5.08
C LYS A 46 4.08 4.50 6.37
N CYS A 47 4.02 5.78 6.77
CA CYS A 47 3.16 6.22 7.88
C CYS A 47 1.67 6.09 7.51
N VAL A 48 1.28 6.51 6.30
CA VAL A 48 -0.10 6.34 5.79
C VAL A 48 -0.49 4.86 5.71
N ALA A 49 0.44 3.99 5.30
CA ALA A 49 0.22 2.54 5.23
C ALA A 49 0.23 1.87 6.63
N GLY A 50 0.54 2.61 7.70
CA GLY A 50 0.64 2.05 9.05
C GLY A 50 1.77 1.02 9.18
N ILE A 51 2.85 1.19 8.40
CA ILE A 51 4.10 0.42 8.46
C ILE A 51 5.06 1.08 9.45
N HIS A 52 5.03 2.41 9.51
CA HIS A 52 5.81 3.20 10.45
C HIS A 52 4.90 3.98 11.39
N ASP A 53 5.23 3.92 12.67
CA ASP A 53 4.68 4.85 13.66
C ASP A 53 5.23 6.25 13.43
N PHE A 54 4.51 7.27 13.89
CA PHE A 54 4.89 8.67 13.80
C PHE A 54 4.77 9.36 15.15
N GLU A 55 5.62 10.39 15.37
CA GLU A 55 5.71 11.06 16.67
C GLU A 55 4.54 12.03 16.89
N GLN A 56 4.18 12.78 15.85
CA GLN A 56 3.15 13.82 15.94
C GLN A 56 2.25 13.82 14.69
N GLY A 57 1.08 14.40 14.85
CA GLY A 57 0.11 14.57 13.79
C GLY A 57 -0.98 13.50 13.79
N GLU A 58 -1.79 13.54 12.76
CA GLU A 58 -2.95 12.66 12.56
C GLU A 58 -3.03 12.24 11.11
N ILE A 59 -3.46 11.00 10.88
CA ILE A 59 -3.74 10.47 9.55
C ILE A 59 -5.15 9.87 9.57
N TYR A 60 -5.98 10.32 8.65
CA TYR A 60 -7.34 9.82 8.47
C TYR A 60 -7.50 9.25 7.05
N ILE A 61 -8.11 8.09 6.96
CA ILE A 61 -8.49 7.43 5.71
C ILE A 61 -10.00 7.19 5.72
N ASN A 62 -10.72 7.81 4.82
CA ASN A 62 -12.19 7.79 4.79
C ASN A 62 -12.81 8.12 6.17
N SER A 63 -12.28 9.16 6.84
CA SER A 63 -12.65 9.61 8.18
C SER A 63 -12.31 8.65 9.33
N LEU A 64 -11.63 7.53 9.07
CA LEU A 64 -11.13 6.63 10.10
C LEU A 64 -9.73 7.07 10.53
N SER A 65 -9.48 7.09 11.83
CA SER A 65 -8.18 7.47 12.40
C SER A 65 -7.19 6.30 12.35
N MET A 66 -6.02 6.52 11.76
CA MET A 66 -4.94 5.51 11.75
C MET A 66 -4.43 5.16 13.14
N LYS A 67 -4.53 6.09 14.11
CA LYS A 67 -4.13 5.86 15.51
C LYS A 67 -5.16 5.06 16.29
N GLU A 68 -6.45 5.28 16.03
CA GLU A 68 -7.53 4.69 16.81
C GLU A 68 -7.93 3.30 16.28
N ASP A 69 -8.01 3.15 14.95
CA ASP A 69 -8.36 1.89 14.30
C ASP A 69 -7.57 1.69 13.01
N SER A 70 -6.29 1.33 13.17
CA SER A 70 -5.42 1.12 12.01
C SER A 70 -5.87 -0.07 11.14
N LEU A 71 -6.54 -1.05 11.71
CA LEU A 71 -7.03 -2.21 10.95
C LEU A 71 -8.20 -1.82 10.03
N ALA A 72 -9.15 -1.02 10.53
CA ALA A 72 -10.23 -0.49 9.70
C ALA A 72 -9.68 0.40 8.59
N CYS A 73 -8.68 1.25 8.89
CA CYS A 73 -7.99 2.04 7.87
C CYS A 73 -7.34 1.17 6.79
N LYS A 74 -6.59 0.13 7.17
CA LYS A 74 -5.91 -0.78 6.24
C LYS A 74 -6.85 -1.53 5.30
N LYS A 75 -8.10 -1.72 5.68
CA LYS A 75 -9.14 -2.30 4.81
C LYS A 75 -9.64 -1.33 3.72
N GLN A 76 -9.28 -0.04 3.79
CA GLN A 76 -9.78 1.00 2.88
C GLN A 76 -8.84 1.30 1.71
N PHE A 77 -7.62 0.77 1.71
CA PHE A 77 -6.62 1.06 0.68
C PHE A 77 -5.76 -0.16 0.36
N ALA A 78 -5.04 -0.08 -0.74
CA ALA A 78 -3.94 -0.97 -1.07
C ALA A 78 -2.63 -0.17 -1.13
N TYR A 79 -1.54 -0.78 -0.70
CA TYR A 79 -0.20 -0.20 -0.75
C TYR A 79 0.71 -1.06 -1.61
N ILE A 80 1.32 -0.46 -2.61
CA ILE A 80 2.31 -1.11 -3.48
C ILE A 80 3.64 -0.40 -3.23
N PRO A 81 4.63 -1.04 -2.57
CA PRO A 81 5.94 -0.46 -2.32
C PRO A 81 6.80 -0.44 -3.59
N ASP A 82 7.86 0.39 -3.59
CA ASP A 82 8.84 0.49 -4.67
C ASP A 82 9.53 -0.86 -4.99
N ASN A 83 9.77 -1.66 -3.95
CA ASN A 83 10.28 -3.02 -4.06
C ASN A 83 9.36 -3.93 -3.24
N PRO A 84 8.37 -4.55 -3.86
CA PRO A 84 7.50 -5.48 -3.16
C PRO A 84 8.27 -6.75 -2.84
N ASP A 85 8.38 -7.09 -1.55
CA ASP A 85 8.88 -8.38 -1.09
C ASP A 85 7.78 -9.42 -1.33
N LEU A 86 7.74 -9.96 -2.53
CA LEU A 86 6.84 -11.05 -2.90
C LEU A 86 7.45 -12.40 -2.50
N PHE A 87 6.60 -13.40 -2.32
CA PHE A 87 7.06 -14.77 -2.07
C PHE A 87 7.57 -15.40 -3.38
N ASP A 88 8.83 -15.17 -3.71
CA ASP A 88 9.47 -15.53 -4.96
C ASP A 88 9.34 -17.01 -5.32
N TYR A 89 9.18 -17.88 -4.32
CA TYR A 89 9.01 -19.34 -4.46
C TYR A 89 7.57 -19.79 -4.72
N LEU A 90 6.61 -18.86 -4.69
CA LEU A 90 5.22 -19.14 -5.08
C LEU A 90 5.02 -18.85 -6.57
N THR A 91 4.04 -19.53 -7.17
CA THR A 91 3.52 -19.11 -8.47
C THR A 91 2.60 -17.90 -8.31
N GLY A 92 2.39 -17.14 -9.41
CA GLY A 92 1.48 -16.00 -9.39
C GLY A 92 0.09 -16.37 -8.88
N ILE A 93 -0.47 -17.49 -9.33
CA ILE A 93 -1.78 -17.95 -8.88
C ILE A 93 -1.81 -18.34 -7.41
N GLN A 94 -0.73 -18.97 -6.90
CA GLN A 94 -0.62 -19.31 -5.48
C GLN A 94 -0.58 -18.06 -4.60
N TYR A 95 0.17 -17.04 -5.03
CA TYR A 95 0.24 -15.77 -4.32
C TYR A 95 -1.11 -15.05 -4.30
N LEU A 96 -1.81 -14.97 -5.45
CA LEU A 96 -3.13 -14.36 -5.53
C LEU A 96 -4.16 -15.09 -4.65
N ASN A 97 -4.11 -16.41 -4.60
CA ASN A 97 -4.96 -17.19 -3.71
C ASN A 97 -4.65 -16.92 -2.24
N PHE A 98 -3.38 -16.88 -1.86
CA PHE A 98 -2.96 -16.54 -0.50
C PHE A 98 -3.48 -15.16 -0.08
N VAL A 99 -3.31 -14.15 -0.92
CA VAL A 99 -3.83 -12.79 -0.63
C VAL A 99 -5.35 -12.80 -0.50
N ALA A 100 -6.04 -13.51 -1.39
CA ALA A 100 -7.50 -13.62 -1.34
C ALA A 100 -7.99 -14.28 -0.04
N ASP A 101 -7.28 -15.29 0.48
CA ASP A 101 -7.57 -15.94 1.76
C ASP A 101 -7.40 -14.96 2.93
N VAL A 102 -6.30 -14.19 2.95
CA VAL A 102 -6.04 -13.17 3.97
C VAL A 102 -7.17 -12.14 4.05
N PHE A 103 -7.74 -11.76 2.89
CA PHE A 103 -8.84 -10.80 2.81
C PHE A 103 -10.24 -11.45 2.81
N ALA A 104 -10.33 -12.75 3.07
CA ALA A 104 -11.58 -13.52 3.10
C ALA A 104 -12.44 -13.33 1.83
N VAL A 105 -11.80 -13.27 0.66
CA VAL A 105 -12.49 -13.16 -0.62
C VAL A 105 -13.09 -14.53 -0.98
N SER A 106 -14.38 -14.57 -1.31
CA SER A 106 -15.04 -15.81 -1.70
C SER A 106 -14.43 -16.44 -2.95
N ASP A 107 -14.48 -17.76 -3.08
CA ASP A 107 -13.93 -18.48 -4.24
C ASP A 107 -14.50 -17.96 -5.56
N LYS A 108 -15.80 -17.68 -5.60
CA LYS A 108 -16.48 -17.14 -6.78
C LYS A 108 -15.94 -15.77 -7.18
N ASP A 109 -15.83 -14.87 -6.19
CA ASP A 109 -15.31 -13.52 -6.45
C ASP A 109 -13.82 -13.54 -6.80
N ARG A 110 -13.06 -14.43 -6.16
CA ARG A 110 -11.63 -14.65 -6.42
C ARG A 110 -11.41 -15.04 -7.87
N GLN A 111 -12.08 -16.09 -8.34
CA GLN A 111 -11.95 -16.57 -9.70
C GLN A 111 -12.30 -15.49 -10.72
N MET A 112 -13.43 -14.82 -10.53
CA MET A 112 -13.89 -13.74 -11.40
C MET A 112 -12.89 -12.57 -11.44
N ARG A 113 -12.34 -12.16 -10.29
CA ARG A 113 -11.39 -11.05 -10.21
C ARG A 113 -10.05 -11.43 -10.82
N ILE A 114 -9.53 -12.62 -10.54
CA ILE A 114 -8.26 -13.10 -11.11
C ILE A 114 -8.37 -13.13 -12.64
N GLU A 115 -9.41 -13.75 -13.18
CA GLU A 115 -9.62 -13.81 -14.62
C GLU A 115 -9.71 -12.41 -15.24
N LYS A 116 -10.54 -11.53 -14.67
CA LYS A 116 -10.72 -10.17 -15.16
C LYS A 116 -9.41 -9.38 -15.19
N TYR A 117 -8.69 -9.37 -14.08
CA TYR A 117 -7.50 -8.51 -13.97
C TYR A 117 -6.27 -9.13 -14.61
N ALA A 118 -6.08 -10.45 -14.55
CA ALA A 118 -4.97 -11.11 -15.23
C ALA A 118 -5.07 -10.96 -16.76
N ASN A 119 -6.27 -11.03 -17.33
CA ASN A 119 -6.49 -10.71 -18.74
C ASN A 119 -6.23 -9.24 -19.05
N ALA A 120 -6.73 -8.32 -18.22
CA ALA A 120 -6.55 -6.89 -18.42
C ALA A 120 -5.07 -6.46 -18.39
N PHE A 121 -4.26 -7.12 -17.56
CA PHE A 121 -2.81 -6.87 -17.45
C PHE A 121 -1.96 -7.78 -18.37
N GLY A 122 -2.56 -8.72 -19.11
CA GLY A 122 -1.85 -9.61 -20.01
C GLY A 122 -0.94 -10.62 -19.32
N ILE A 123 -1.25 -11.01 -18.07
CA ILE A 123 -0.43 -11.93 -17.25
C ILE A 123 -1.08 -13.30 -17.03
N MET A 124 -2.21 -13.57 -17.69
CA MET A 124 -2.98 -14.80 -17.45
C MET A 124 -2.13 -16.07 -17.68
N GLU A 125 -1.36 -16.10 -18.76
CA GLU A 125 -0.51 -17.26 -19.11
C GLU A 125 0.65 -17.46 -18.13
N SER A 126 1.13 -16.35 -17.53
CA SER A 126 2.25 -16.37 -16.58
C SER A 126 1.83 -16.71 -15.15
N LEU A 127 0.54 -16.81 -14.84
CA LEU A 127 0.09 -17.07 -13.46
C LEU A 127 0.57 -18.44 -12.93
N GLY A 128 0.89 -19.38 -13.79
CA GLY A 128 1.46 -20.67 -13.43
C GLY A 128 2.97 -20.65 -13.16
N ASP A 129 3.67 -19.58 -13.53
CA ASP A 129 5.11 -19.46 -13.38
C ASP A 129 5.48 -18.96 -11.95
N LEU A 130 6.71 -19.25 -11.53
CA LEU A 130 7.23 -18.75 -10.26
C LEU A 130 7.40 -17.22 -10.32
N ILE A 131 7.04 -16.54 -9.23
CA ILE A 131 7.09 -15.06 -9.14
C ILE A 131 8.51 -14.54 -9.39
N TYR A 132 9.55 -15.28 -8.95
CA TYR A 132 10.93 -14.87 -9.17
C TYR A 132 11.29 -14.75 -10.67
N SER A 133 10.56 -15.43 -11.55
CA SER A 133 10.78 -15.38 -13.00
C SER A 133 10.12 -14.19 -13.70
N TYR A 134 9.26 -13.47 -12.99
CA TYR A 134 8.61 -12.29 -13.54
C TYR A 134 9.63 -11.16 -13.69
N SER A 135 9.53 -10.41 -14.79
CA SER A 135 10.31 -9.19 -14.96
C SER A 135 9.91 -8.15 -13.91
N LYS A 136 10.91 -7.54 -13.27
CA LYS A 136 10.73 -6.44 -12.32
C LYS A 136 10.64 -5.10 -13.04
#